data_0ea7ae42bf49bc58a90f2d5de77b28b2
#
_entry.id   0ea7ae42bf49bc58a90f2d5de77b28b2
#
_cell.length_a   1.000
_cell.length_b   1.000
_cell.length_c   1.000
_cell.angle_alpha   90.00
_cell.angle_beta   90.00
_cell.angle_gamma   90.00
#
_symmetry.space_group_name_H-M   'P 1'
#
loop_
_entity.id
_entity.type
_entity.pdbx_description
1 polymer ?
#
loop_
_entity_poly.entity_id
_entity_poly.type
_entity_poly.pdbx_seq_one_letter_code
_entity_poly.pdbx_strand_id
1 'polypeptide(L)'
;MRVLLIACGATKLDHPAPASEIYTGSLTRAAIRHAIATGLPWYIVSAMHGLVDPAQVLEPYNVSIADLDRDYRPIWARQVAGRLALLHPACSVVEAHLGESYLRALRPFLPPVEDPLQGLGIGHRLRWYAERRS
;
A
#
# COMPACT_ATOMS: atom_id res chain seq x y z
N MET A 1 7.42 -8.99 13.94
CA MET A 1 7.82 -8.81 12.55
C MET A 1 7.05 -7.66 11.94
N ARG A 2 7.72 -6.82 11.18
CA ARG A 2 7.13 -5.64 10.52
C ARG A 2 6.87 -5.93 9.04
N VAL A 3 5.72 -5.51 8.53
CA VAL A 3 5.38 -5.59 7.11
C VAL A 3 4.97 -4.18 6.65
N LEU A 4 5.40 -3.78 5.45
CA LEU A 4 5.04 -2.50 4.89
C LEU A 4 3.86 -2.65 3.92
N LEU A 5 2.90 -1.74 4.01
CA LEU A 5 1.79 -1.65 3.06
C LEU A 5 1.86 -0.32 2.33
N ILE A 6 1.78 -0.37 1.01
CA ILE A 6 1.88 0.81 0.14
C ILE A 6 0.59 0.93 -0.66
N ALA A 7 -0.01 2.12 -0.66
CA ALA A 7 -1.20 2.36 -1.48
C ALA A 7 -0.85 2.36 -2.96
N CYS A 8 -1.73 1.80 -3.77
CA CYS A 8 -1.63 1.88 -5.22
C CYS A 8 -1.76 3.36 -5.66
N GLY A 9 -1.05 3.71 -6.72
CA GLY A 9 -1.12 5.04 -7.32
C GLY A 9 -2.17 5.11 -8.43
N ALA A 10 -2.60 6.34 -8.74
CA ALA A 10 -3.57 6.59 -9.82
C ALA A 10 -2.94 6.40 -11.20
N THR A 11 -1.69 6.80 -11.38
CA THR A 11 -1.01 6.74 -12.69
C THR A 11 -0.26 5.42 -12.85
N LYS A 12 -0.41 4.83 -14.02
CA LYS A 12 0.14 3.51 -14.33
C LYS A 12 0.71 3.47 -15.74
N LEU A 13 1.57 2.48 -15.99
CA LEU A 13 1.98 2.12 -17.34
C LEU A 13 0.74 1.74 -18.18
N ASP A 14 0.84 1.86 -19.49
CA ASP A 14 -0.25 1.55 -20.42
C ASP A 14 -0.28 0.09 -20.88
N HIS A 15 0.49 -0.75 -20.23
CA HIS A 15 0.61 -2.18 -20.53
C HIS A 15 0.77 -2.98 -19.24
N PRO A 16 0.53 -4.31 -19.26
CA PRO A 16 0.73 -5.16 -18.09
C PRO A 16 2.16 -5.12 -17.58
N ALA A 17 2.32 -5.11 -16.27
CA ALA A 17 3.62 -5.13 -15.61
C ALA A 17 3.47 -5.63 -14.17
N PRO A 18 4.57 -6.07 -13.53
CA PRO A 18 4.53 -6.40 -12.10
C PRO A 18 4.08 -5.21 -11.25
N ALA A 19 3.41 -5.50 -10.15
CA ALA A 19 2.92 -4.46 -9.25
C ALA A 19 4.03 -3.53 -8.77
N SER A 20 5.26 -4.03 -8.60
CA SER A 20 6.43 -3.23 -8.24
C SER A 20 6.81 -2.19 -9.31
N GLU A 21 6.32 -2.31 -10.54
CA GLU A 21 6.73 -1.48 -11.67
C GLU A 21 5.58 -0.72 -12.34
N ILE A 22 4.35 -1.19 -12.21
CA ILE A 22 3.22 -0.66 -12.97
C ILE A 22 2.84 0.77 -12.59
N TYR A 23 3.05 1.16 -11.32
CA TYR A 23 2.69 2.50 -10.83
C TYR A 23 3.80 3.50 -11.16
N THR A 24 3.44 4.59 -11.83
CA THR A 24 4.41 5.56 -12.34
C THR A 24 4.47 6.87 -11.55
N GLY A 25 3.52 7.09 -10.63
CA GLY A 25 3.48 8.31 -9.81
C GLY A 25 4.69 8.43 -8.89
N SER A 26 5.16 9.67 -8.68
CA SER A 26 6.36 9.95 -7.90
C SER A 26 6.27 9.43 -6.47
N LEU A 27 5.12 9.60 -5.83
CA LEU A 27 4.94 9.19 -4.44
C LEU A 27 4.96 7.67 -4.29
N THR A 28 4.25 6.95 -5.16
CA THR A 28 4.25 5.48 -5.13
C THR A 28 5.63 4.93 -5.42
N ARG A 29 6.34 5.50 -6.41
CA ARG A 29 7.71 5.08 -6.72
C ARG A 29 8.65 5.30 -5.53
N ALA A 30 8.53 6.44 -4.85
CA ALA A 30 9.34 6.73 -3.66
C ALA A 30 9.06 5.74 -2.52
N ALA A 31 7.78 5.42 -2.29
CA ALA A 31 7.40 4.45 -1.26
C ALA A 31 7.94 3.05 -1.58
N ILE A 32 7.86 2.63 -2.83
CA ILE A 32 8.39 1.32 -3.26
C ILE A 32 9.90 1.26 -3.06
N ARG A 33 10.64 2.30 -3.45
CA ARG A 33 12.09 2.34 -3.23
C ARG A 33 12.44 2.25 -1.75
N HIS A 34 11.68 2.96 -0.91
CA HIS A 34 11.85 2.90 0.54
C HIS A 34 11.63 1.47 1.05
N ALA A 35 10.54 0.84 0.64
CA ALA A 35 10.22 -0.53 1.07
C ALA A 35 11.31 -1.53 0.68
N ILE A 36 11.78 -1.46 -0.55
CA ILE A 36 12.88 -2.32 -1.04
C ILE A 36 14.13 -2.10 -0.19
N ALA A 37 14.46 -0.86 0.14
CA ALA A 37 15.64 -0.53 0.92
C ALA A 37 15.58 -1.08 2.36
N THR A 38 14.37 -1.27 2.92
CA THR A 38 14.23 -1.83 4.28
C THR A 38 14.57 -3.32 4.33
N GLY A 39 14.47 -4.04 3.23
CA GLY A 39 14.62 -5.49 3.20
C GLY A 39 13.46 -6.25 3.85
N LEU A 40 12.42 -5.57 4.29
CA LEU A 40 11.25 -6.16 4.93
C LEU A 40 10.21 -6.59 3.87
N PRO A 41 9.32 -7.53 4.23
CA PRO A 41 8.18 -7.84 3.36
C PRO A 41 7.31 -6.60 3.13
N TRP A 42 6.85 -6.41 1.91
CA TRP A 42 5.98 -5.31 1.55
C TRP A 42 4.99 -5.70 0.47
N TYR A 43 3.85 -5.04 0.46
CA TYR A 43 2.75 -5.32 -0.48
C TYR A 43 2.13 -4.01 -0.92
N ILE A 44 1.53 -4.05 -2.12
CA ILE A 44 0.66 -2.97 -2.59
C ILE A 44 -0.76 -3.27 -2.11
N VAL A 45 -1.46 -2.23 -1.67
CA VAL A 45 -2.89 -2.31 -1.34
C VAL A 45 -3.67 -1.64 -2.48
N SER A 46 -4.51 -2.43 -3.13
CA SER A 46 -5.30 -1.99 -4.28
C SER A 46 -6.79 -2.12 -3.97
N ALA A 47 -7.56 -1.08 -4.29
CA ALA A 47 -9.01 -1.13 -4.15
C ALA A 47 -9.63 -2.23 -5.03
N MET A 48 -9.05 -2.49 -6.19
CA MET A 48 -9.52 -3.53 -7.11
C MET A 48 -9.02 -4.93 -6.74
N HIS A 49 -7.75 -5.05 -6.35
CA HIS A 49 -7.08 -6.36 -6.20
C HIS A 49 -6.83 -6.75 -4.74
N GLY A 50 -7.07 -5.87 -3.78
CA GLY A 50 -6.77 -6.12 -2.38
C GLY A 50 -5.28 -6.08 -2.08
N LEU A 51 -4.76 -7.07 -1.37
CA LEU A 51 -3.34 -7.19 -1.07
C LEU A 51 -2.63 -7.82 -2.26
N VAL A 52 -1.66 -7.09 -2.83
CA VAL A 52 -0.97 -7.48 -4.07
C VAL A 52 0.51 -7.71 -3.79
N ASP A 53 0.99 -8.89 -4.18
CA ASP A 53 2.42 -9.20 -4.14
C ASP A 53 3.16 -8.33 -5.17
N PRO A 54 4.35 -7.79 -4.84
CA PRO A 54 5.12 -6.95 -5.78
C PRO A 54 5.43 -7.61 -7.12
N ALA A 55 5.55 -8.93 -7.16
CA ALA A 55 5.84 -9.67 -8.38
C ALA A 55 4.60 -10.00 -9.21
N GLN A 56 3.41 -9.79 -8.67
CA GLN A 56 2.16 -10.08 -9.38
C GLN A 56 2.00 -9.15 -10.59
N VAL A 57 1.81 -9.74 -11.76
CA VAL A 57 1.58 -8.95 -12.98
C VAL A 57 0.14 -8.46 -12.98
N LEU A 58 -0.02 -7.16 -13.18
CA LEU A 58 -1.32 -6.48 -13.23
C LEU A 58 -1.50 -5.85 -14.61
N GLU A 59 -2.75 -5.85 -15.08
CA GLU A 59 -3.13 -5.00 -16.20
C GLU A 59 -3.45 -3.60 -15.70
N PRO A 60 -3.31 -2.57 -16.54
CA PRO A 60 -3.71 -1.22 -16.16
C PRO A 60 -5.19 -1.18 -15.75
N TYR A 61 -5.48 -0.49 -14.67
CA TYR A 61 -6.85 -0.36 -14.15
C TYR A 61 -7.04 1.03 -13.55
N ASN A 62 -8.28 1.42 -13.33
CA ASN A 62 -8.61 2.72 -12.75
C ASN A 62 -9.73 2.57 -11.73
N VAL A 63 -9.42 1.97 -10.59
CA VAL A 63 -10.34 1.81 -9.47
C VAL A 63 -9.65 2.37 -8.22
N SER A 64 -10.32 3.28 -7.53
CA SER A 64 -9.86 3.82 -6.25
C SER A 64 -10.76 3.35 -5.11
N ILE A 65 -10.32 3.56 -3.86
CA ILE A 65 -11.14 3.19 -2.71
C ILE A 65 -12.46 3.98 -2.68
N ALA A 66 -12.49 5.19 -3.26
CA ALA A 66 -13.70 5.99 -3.38
C ALA A 66 -14.75 5.33 -4.28
N ASP A 67 -14.33 4.47 -5.20
CA ASP A 67 -15.23 3.73 -6.11
C ASP A 67 -15.90 2.54 -5.43
N LEU A 68 -15.41 2.11 -4.26
CA LEU A 68 -16.01 1.00 -3.52
C LEU A 68 -17.23 1.48 -2.72
N ASP A 69 -18.31 0.72 -2.77
CA ASP A 69 -19.48 0.99 -1.95
C ASP A 69 -19.10 1.00 -0.47
N ARG A 70 -19.73 1.89 0.28
CA ARG A 70 -19.49 2.04 1.71
C ARG A 70 -19.65 0.70 2.44
N ASP A 71 -20.66 -0.07 2.09
CA ASP A 71 -20.94 -1.35 2.74
C ASP A 71 -19.95 -2.44 2.33
N TYR A 72 -19.32 -2.31 1.18
CA TYR A 72 -18.33 -3.26 0.70
C TYR A 72 -16.94 -3.01 1.31
N ARG A 73 -16.63 -1.77 1.68
CA ARG A 73 -15.29 -1.42 2.21
C ARG A 73 -14.84 -2.29 3.40
N PRO A 74 -15.70 -2.57 4.40
CA PRO A 74 -15.30 -3.48 5.49
C PRO A 74 -15.02 -4.90 5.01
N ILE A 75 -15.78 -5.39 4.03
CA ILE A 75 -15.55 -6.71 3.44
C ILE A 75 -14.19 -6.76 2.75
N TRP A 76 -13.91 -5.75 1.91
CA TRP A 76 -12.63 -5.60 1.24
C TRP A 76 -11.48 -5.51 2.25
N ALA A 77 -11.64 -4.69 3.29
CA ALA A 77 -10.61 -4.51 4.32
C ALA A 77 -10.30 -5.81 5.06
N ARG A 78 -11.33 -6.60 5.39
CA ARG A 78 -11.15 -7.91 6.02
C ARG A 78 -10.43 -8.89 5.11
N GLN A 79 -10.70 -8.85 3.81
CA GLN A 79 -9.98 -9.69 2.83
C GLN A 79 -8.50 -9.33 2.78
N VAL A 80 -8.17 -8.04 2.75
CA VAL A 80 -6.78 -7.56 2.79
C VAL A 80 -6.08 -8.04 4.07
N ALA A 81 -6.70 -7.79 5.22
CA ALA A 81 -6.14 -8.15 6.52
C ALA A 81 -6.00 -9.67 6.68
N GLY A 82 -7.00 -10.42 6.23
CA GLY A 82 -6.99 -11.88 6.30
C GLY A 82 -5.87 -12.48 5.45
N ARG A 83 -5.66 -11.95 4.25
CA ARG A 83 -4.56 -12.41 3.39
C ARG A 83 -3.21 -12.08 4.01
N LEU A 84 -3.05 -10.89 4.58
CA LEU A 84 -1.83 -10.54 5.30
C LEU A 84 -1.55 -11.52 6.44
N ALA A 85 -2.57 -11.85 7.23
CA ALA A 85 -2.42 -12.79 8.34
C ALA A 85 -2.03 -14.19 7.88
N LEU A 86 -2.54 -14.63 6.72
CA LEU A 86 -2.15 -15.93 6.15
C LEU A 86 -0.71 -15.93 5.66
N LEU A 87 -0.27 -14.85 5.03
CA LEU A 87 1.09 -14.76 4.47
C LEU A 87 2.13 -14.50 5.57
N HIS A 88 1.78 -13.72 6.58
CA HIS A 88 2.67 -13.32 7.66
C HIS A 88 1.97 -13.41 9.01
N PRO A 89 1.72 -14.65 9.52
CA PRO A 89 1.04 -14.81 10.81
C PRO A 89 1.82 -14.21 11.98
N ALA A 90 3.13 -14.01 11.84
CA ALA A 90 3.97 -13.38 12.85
C ALA A 90 4.03 -11.85 12.73
N CYS A 91 3.26 -11.24 11.82
CA CYS A 91 3.23 -9.79 11.69
C CYS A 91 2.65 -9.16 12.94
N SER A 92 3.46 -8.34 13.62
CA SER A 92 3.07 -7.64 14.85
C SER A 92 2.88 -6.15 14.65
N VAL A 93 3.41 -5.59 13.58
CA VAL A 93 3.33 -4.16 13.23
C VAL A 93 3.21 -4.02 11.73
N VAL A 94 2.30 -3.15 11.30
CA VAL A 94 2.19 -2.72 9.91
C VAL A 94 2.73 -1.30 9.82
N GLU A 95 3.75 -1.10 8.98
CA GLU A 95 4.19 0.25 8.63
C GLU A 95 3.37 0.70 7.41
N ALA A 96 2.58 1.76 7.58
CA ALA A 96 1.63 2.19 6.58
C ALA A 96 2.18 3.34 5.74
N HIS A 97 2.21 3.13 4.44
CA HIS A 97 2.46 4.15 3.42
C HIS A 97 1.17 4.30 2.60
N LEU A 98 0.10 4.60 3.31
CA LEU A 98 -1.27 4.61 2.80
C LEU A 98 -1.86 6.01 2.95
N GLY A 99 -2.75 6.37 2.04
CA GLY A 99 -3.57 7.55 2.22
C GLY A 99 -4.59 7.34 3.34
N GLU A 100 -5.16 8.45 3.81
CA GLU A 100 -6.08 8.43 4.95
C GLU A 100 -7.30 7.52 4.73
N SER A 101 -7.86 7.52 3.51
CA SER A 101 -9.04 6.70 3.19
C SER A 101 -8.75 5.21 3.32
N TYR A 102 -7.58 4.77 2.85
CA TYR A 102 -7.14 3.38 2.99
C TYR A 102 -6.89 3.02 4.46
N LEU A 103 -6.20 3.89 5.18
CA LEU A 103 -5.92 3.67 6.61
C LEU A 103 -7.20 3.57 7.42
N ARG A 104 -8.16 4.45 7.19
CA ARG A 104 -9.43 4.45 7.90
C ARG A 104 -10.17 3.13 7.71
N ALA A 105 -10.16 2.59 6.49
CA ALA A 105 -10.83 1.34 6.17
C ALA A 105 -10.12 0.13 6.77
N LEU A 106 -8.79 0.13 6.77
CA LEU A 106 -7.98 -1.04 7.13
C LEU A 106 -7.61 -1.12 8.60
N ARG A 107 -7.38 0.03 9.25
CA ARG A 107 -6.87 0.07 10.63
C ARG A 107 -7.64 -0.82 11.61
N PRO A 108 -8.98 -0.91 11.59
CA PRO A 108 -9.72 -1.77 12.51
C PRO A 108 -9.40 -3.26 12.41
N PHE A 109 -8.85 -3.71 11.27
CA PHE A 109 -8.64 -5.13 10.98
C PHE A 109 -7.17 -5.53 10.94
N LEU A 110 -6.25 -4.56 10.97
CA LEU A 110 -4.81 -4.80 10.91
C LEU A 110 -4.20 -4.94 12.31
N PRO A 111 -3.01 -5.58 12.41
CA PRO A 111 -2.16 -5.40 13.60
C PRO A 111 -1.90 -3.91 13.86
N PRO A 112 -1.31 -3.55 15.03
CA PRO A 112 -0.96 -2.16 15.30
C PRO A 112 -0.24 -1.51 14.13
N VAL A 113 -0.67 -0.28 13.79
CA VAL A 113 -0.19 0.44 12.61
C VAL A 113 0.72 1.58 13.03
N GLU A 114 1.90 1.66 12.42
CA GLU A 114 2.74 2.85 12.44
C GLU A 114 2.51 3.61 11.14
N ASP A 115 2.24 4.91 11.26
CA ASP A 115 1.97 5.79 10.13
C ASP A 115 3.00 6.93 10.13
N PRO A 116 4.18 6.71 9.53
CA PRO A 116 5.25 7.72 9.56
C PRO A 116 4.93 8.97 8.74
N LEU A 117 3.91 8.88 7.88
CA LEU A 117 3.51 9.98 7.01
C LEU A 117 2.28 10.73 7.51
N GLN A 118 1.83 10.42 8.73
CA GLN A 118 0.63 11.03 9.30
C GLN A 118 0.73 12.56 9.29
N GLY A 119 -0.30 13.21 8.77
CA GLY A 119 -0.38 14.67 8.73
C GLY A 119 0.44 15.33 7.63
N LEU A 120 1.19 14.57 6.83
CA LEU A 120 2.02 15.13 5.77
C LEU A 120 1.26 15.22 4.44
N GLY A 121 1.36 16.36 3.77
CA GLY A 121 0.93 16.52 2.39
C GLY A 121 1.93 15.90 1.41
N ILE A 122 1.60 15.88 0.11
CA ILE A 122 2.39 15.19 -0.92
C ILE A 122 3.85 15.65 -0.94
N GLY A 123 4.10 16.97 -0.91
CA GLY A 123 5.47 17.49 -0.94
C GLY A 123 6.29 17.06 0.27
N HIS A 124 5.69 17.08 1.46
CA HIS A 124 6.36 16.66 2.69
C HIS A 124 6.57 15.13 2.73
N ARG A 125 5.66 14.35 2.14
CA ARG A 125 5.84 12.90 2.00
C ARG A 125 7.02 12.58 1.09
N LEU A 126 7.14 13.26 -0.03
CA LEU A 126 8.29 13.09 -0.94
C LEU A 126 9.60 13.46 -0.24
N ARG A 127 9.61 14.54 0.55
CA ARG A 127 10.77 14.93 1.36
C ARG A 127 11.12 13.87 2.39
N TRP A 128 10.13 13.29 3.05
CA TRP A 128 10.35 12.23 4.03
C TRP A 128 11.11 11.05 3.40
N TYR A 129 10.69 10.61 2.20
CA TYR A 129 11.39 9.54 1.48
C TYR A 129 12.80 9.97 1.04
N ALA A 130 12.95 11.20 0.56
CA ALA A 130 14.25 11.70 0.13
C ALA A 130 15.27 11.76 1.27
N GLU A 131 14.85 12.12 2.47
CA GLU A 131 15.71 12.19 3.66
C GLU A 131 16.19 10.82 4.13
N ARG A 132 15.53 9.75 3.72
CA ARG A 132 15.86 8.37 4.08
C ARG A 132 16.62 7.63 2.99
N ARG A 133 16.94 8.30 1.90
CA ARG A 133 17.88 7.77 0.92
C ARG A 133 19.28 7.80 1.49
N SER A 134 19.91 6.68 1.44
CA SER A 134 21.32 6.56 1.80
C SER A 134 22.18 6.57 0.55
#